data_fb5a42b0f3bdf3f4ef014db700fed56f
#
_entry.id   fb5a42b0f3bdf3f4ef014db700fed56f
#
_cell.length_a   1.000
_cell.length_b   1.000
_cell.length_c   1.000
_cell.angle_alpha   90.00
_cell.angle_beta   90.00
_cell.angle_gamma   90.00
#
_symmetry.space_group_name_H-M   'P 1'
#
loop_
_entity.id
_entity.type
_entity.pdbx_description
1 polymer ?
#
loop_
_entity_poly.entity_id
_entity_poly.type
_entity_poly.pdbx_seq_one_letter_code
_entity_poly.pdbx_strand_id
1 'polypeptide(L)'
;MDRRTLLKLLAATALAGCNTQDDATKDLKVVVAGAGIIGASIAYHLAKAGAVVTIIDKQGPATHASRGTFAWINATWAKQPRSYHAFSQSSVANWHDLHHALNLPIRWGGSLEWFENPERETKLATQIAEQVEWGEPARMVDAAEFAILEPNVAFNTGVTAAYSPNDGTVDPVLATQKLLAAAEQMGATLRYPSELTNVELANGRLTSVETSSGSIPADRLVLATGAAPDIAARIAGIELPQRTRPGVIAITEPMPRLLNRIVSAPGIHMHQRDDGRIVLGEQDGVPQNEAHALRLAGRPNNFPSPELAQEHAQRMLAVAKTFAPGIAAASIDDVYIGWRPLPIDGHPVIGASSNRPDTYIAIMHSGVTLAPIVGQLATLELLDGIVVDNLDDYRPGRVFNEIKRY
;
A
#
# COMPACT_ATOMS: atom_id res chain seq x y z
N MET A 1 19.45 2.57 -17.56
CA MET A 1 19.67 3.94 -17.06
C MET A 1 20.20 3.83 -15.64
N ASP A 2 21.35 4.37 -15.32
CA ASP A 2 21.92 4.18 -13.98
C ASP A 2 21.25 5.10 -12.93
N ARG A 3 21.43 4.74 -11.64
CA ARG A 3 20.86 5.44 -10.48
C ARG A 3 21.25 6.93 -10.43
N ARG A 4 22.43 7.29 -10.95
CA ARG A 4 22.91 8.68 -11.01
C ARG A 4 22.21 9.49 -12.09
N THR A 5 21.83 8.86 -13.19
CA THR A 5 21.10 9.49 -14.29
C THR A 5 19.65 9.78 -13.89
N LEU A 6 19.00 8.85 -13.14
CA LEU A 6 17.66 9.06 -12.61
C LEU A 6 17.62 10.20 -11.57
N LEU A 7 18.61 10.25 -10.66
CA LEU A 7 18.74 11.32 -9.67
C LEU A 7 19.08 12.68 -10.30
N LYS A 8 19.83 12.69 -11.40
CA LYS A 8 20.14 13.94 -12.13
C LYS A 8 18.94 14.46 -12.92
N LEU A 9 18.09 13.60 -13.45
CA LEU A 9 16.83 13.99 -14.10
C LEU A 9 15.85 14.59 -13.09
N LEU A 10 15.73 14.00 -11.90
CA LEU A 10 14.90 14.54 -10.81
C LEU A 10 15.44 15.87 -10.25
N ALA A 11 16.75 16.06 -10.23
CA ALA A 11 17.37 17.31 -9.78
C ALA A 11 17.36 18.41 -10.87
N ALA A 12 17.44 18.06 -12.17
CA ALA A 12 17.42 19.01 -13.26
C ALA A 12 16.05 19.64 -13.50
N THR A 13 14.95 18.92 -13.21
CA THR A 13 13.59 19.48 -13.27
C THR A 13 13.30 20.45 -12.14
N ALA A 14 14.00 20.34 -11.00
CA ALA A 14 13.84 21.28 -9.88
C ALA A 14 14.50 22.65 -10.10
N LEU A 15 15.39 22.81 -11.08
CA LEU A 15 16.15 24.03 -11.31
C LEU A 15 15.79 24.82 -12.59
N ALA A 16 14.97 24.25 -13.49
CA ALA A 16 14.64 24.88 -14.78
C ALA A 16 13.26 25.55 -14.84
N GLY A 17 12.48 25.57 -13.77
CA GLY A 17 11.08 26.00 -13.74
C GLY A 17 10.78 27.24 -12.88
N CYS A 18 11.71 28.15 -12.66
CA CYS A 18 11.38 29.47 -12.09
C CYS A 18 11.04 30.46 -13.22
N ASN A 19 9.76 30.63 -13.46
CA ASN A 19 9.00 31.79 -13.90
C ASN A 19 8.01 31.46 -15.01
N THR A 20 6.73 31.50 -14.67
CA THR A 20 5.48 31.69 -15.43
C THR A 20 4.43 30.57 -15.32
N GLN A 21 4.73 29.38 -14.76
CA GLN A 21 3.75 28.31 -14.58
C GLN A 21 3.09 28.30 -13.18
N ASP A 22 3.60 29.13 -12.26
CA ASP A 22 3.26 29.11 -10.83
C ASP A 22 1.84 29.61 -10.45
N ASP A 23 1.15 30.33 -11.31
CA ASP A 23 -0.17 30.89 -10.96
C ASP A 23 -1.35 30.00 -11.41
N ALA A 24 -1.23 29.27 -12.51
CA ALA A 24 -2.34 28.45 -13.03
C ALA A 24 -2.59 27.15 -12.25
N THR A 25 -1.60 26.64 -11.52
CA THR A 25 -1.69 25.41 -10.74
C THR A 25 -2.24 25.62 -9.32
N LYS A 26 -2.08 26.84 -8.79
CA LYS A 26 -2.53 27.19 -7.43
C LYS A 26 -4.05 27.20 -7.25
N ASP A 27 -4.82 27.34 -8.33
CA ASP A 27 -6.28 27.38 -8.30
C ASP A 27 -6.92 26.06 -8.74
N LEU A 28 -6.13 25.04 -9.15
CA LEU A 28 -6.65 23.76 -9.64
C LEU A 28 -7.36 23.02 -8.50
N LYS A 29 -8.66 22.80 -8.67
CA LYS A 29 -9.50 22.10 -7.70
C LYS A 29 -9.45 20.60 -7.96
N VAL A 30 -8.87 19.86 -7.04
CA VAL A 30 -8.74 18.42 -7.13
C VAL A 30 -9.55 17.75 -6.02
N VAL A 31 -10.49 16.89 -6.40
CA VAL A 31 -11.18 16.01 -5.44
C VAL A 31 -10.49 14.65 -5.44
N VAL A 32 -10.12 14.17 -4.26
CA VAL A 32 -9.57 12.83 -4.04
C VAL A 32 -10.62 11.96 -3.38
N ALA A 33 -11.13 10.97 -4.07
CA ALA A 33 -12.11 10.02 -3.57
C ALA A 33 -11.43 8.77 -2.99
N GLY A 34 -11.50 8.63 -1.67
CA GLY A 34 -10.85 7.58 -0.88
C GLY A 34 -9.78 8.14 0.06
N ALA A 35 -10.00 8.03 1.37
CA ALA A 35 -9.07 8.43 2.42
C ALA A 35 -8.22 7.25 2.95
N GLY A 36 -7.90 6.27 2.10
CA GLY A 36 -6.90 5.25 2.35
C GLY A 36 -5.48 5.80 2.16
N ILE A 37 -4.47 4.94 2.39
CA ILE A 37 -3.04 5.34 2.32
C ILE A 37 -2.64 5.95 0.97
N ILE A 38 -3.21 5.47 -0.15
CA ILE A 38 -2.95 6.01 -1.49
C ILE A 38 -3.57 7.40 -1.66
N GLY A 39 -4.86 7.56 -1.34
CA GLY A 39 -5.52 8.86 -1.43
C GLY A 39 -4.92 9.90 -0.50
N ALA A 40 -4.54 9.50 0.72
CA ALA A 40 -3.85 10.36 1.67
C ALA A 40 -2.49 10.83 1.15
N SER A 41 -1.71 9.93 0.53
CA SER A 41 -0.42 10.30 -0.07
C SER A 41 -0.60 11.25 -1.25
N ILE A 42 -1.55 10.98 -2.16
CA ILE A 42 -1.83 11.87 -3.29
C ILE A 42 -2.29 13.24 -2.79
N ALA A 43 -3.22 13.28 -1.83
CA ALA A 43 -3.71 14.53 -1.25
C ALA A 43 -2.60 15.36 -0.58
N TYR A 44 -1.71 14.70 0.16
CA TYR A 44 -0.54 15.36 0.75
C TYR A 44 0.37 15.99 -0.30
N HIS A 45 0.72 15.27 -1.36
CA HIS A 45 1.62 15.79 -2.39
C HIS A 45 0.97 16.89 -3.23
N LEU A 46 -0.32 16.77 -3.55
CA LEU A 46 -1.09 17.83 -4.23
C LEU A 46 -1.17 19.11 -3.39
N ALA A 47 -1.52 18.98 -2.10
CA ALA A 47 -1.59 20.14 -1.20
C ALA A 47 -0.21 20.78 -1.02
N LYS A 48 0.85 19.98 -0.88
CA LYS A 48 2.23 20.45 -0.82
C LYS A 48 2.67 21.20 -2.08
N ALA A 49 2.14 20.84 -3.22
CA ALA A 49 2.38 21.52 -4.50
C ALA A 49 1.46 22.74 -4.73
N GLY A 50 0.54 23.06 -3.79
CA GLY A 50 -0.30 24.24 -3.81
C GLY A 50 -1.65 24.09 -4.47
N ALA A 51 -2.09 22.88 -4.81
CA ALA A 51 -3.44 22.63 -5.34
C ALA A 51 -4.53 22.83 -4.28
N VAL A 52 -5.74 23.21 -4.70
CA VAL A 52 -6.93 23.24 -3.84
C VAL A 52 -7.51 21.82 -3.74
N VAL A 53 -7.21 21.10 -2.66
CA VAL A 53 -7.54 19.71 -2.50
C VAL A 53 -8.73 19.49 -1.59
N THR A 54 -9.69 18.66 -2.02
CA THR A 54 -10.76 18.15 -1.16
C THR A 54 -10.70 16.61 -1.15
N ILE A 55 -10.56 16.01 0.03
CA ILE A 55 -10.59 14.56 0.19
C ILE A 55 -11.96 14.15 0.67
N ILE A 56 -12.55 13.15 0.01
CA ILE A 56 -13.83 12.55 0.40
C ILE A 56 -13.65 11.06 0.69
N ASP A 57 -14.39 10.57 1.66
CA ASP A 57 -14.48 9.13 1.95
C ASP A 57 -15.86 8.81 2.54
N LYS A 58 -16.41 7.64 2.19
CA LYS A 58 -17.72 7.21 2.67
C LYS A 58 -17.78 6.93 4.17
N GLN A 59 -16.64 6.70 4.82
CA GLN A 59 -16.56 6.39 6.25
C GLN A 59 -15.55 7.27 6.97
N GLY A 60 -14.30 7.34 6.48
CA GLY A 60 -13.21 8.06 7.10
C GLY A 60 -11.85 7.45 6.79
N PRO A 61 -10.78 8.00 7.38
CA PRO A 61 -9.41 7.61 7.03
C PRO A 61 -9.09 6.17 7.42
N ALA A 62 -8.46 5.46 6.49
CA ALA A 62 -7.90 4.11 6.67
C ALA A 62 -8.91 3.04 7.15
N THR A 63 -10.19 3.13 6.83
CA THR A 63 -11.23 2.23 7.37
C THR A 63 -11.33 0.87 6.67
N HIS A 64 -10.67 0.69 5.51
CA HIS A 64 -10.75 -0.52 4.68
C HIS A 64 -9.39 -1.25 4.58
N ALA A 65 -8.91 -1.48 3.36
CA ALA A 65 -7.66 -2.20 3.11
C ALA A 65 -6.45 -1.61 3.86
N SER A 66 -6.40 -0.29 4.04
CA SER A 66 -5.31 0.37 4.77
C SER A 66 -5.26 -0.03 6.24
N ARG A 67 -6.42 -0.23 6.91
CA ARG A 67 -6.46 -0.75 8.29
C ARG A 67 -6.15 -2.25 8.36
N GLY A 68 -6.73 -3.00 7.43
CA GLY A 68 -6.63 -4.46 7.38
C GLY A 68 -5.41 -4.97 6.60
N THR A 69 -4.27 -4.27 6.66
CA THR A 69 -3.02 -4.66 6.02
C THR A 69 -1.93 -5.00 7.03
N PHE A 70 -1.07 -5.94 6.68
CA PHE A 70 0.13 -6.23 7.45
C PHE A 70 1.13 -5.05 7.44
N ALA A 71 0.98 -4.13 6.48
CA ALA A 71 1.71 -2.87 6.38
C ALA A 71 3.23 -3.01 6.22
N TRP A 72 3.66 -3.98 5.45
CA TRP A 72 5.03 -4.19 5.05
C TRP A 72 5.43 -3.21 3.95
N ILE A 73 6.41 -2.35 4.19
CA ILE A 73 7.12 -1.58 3.17
C ILE A 73 8.10 -2.54 2.53
N ASN A 74 7.69 -3.14 1.42
CA ASN A 74 8.31 -4.32 0.86
C ASN A 74 8.86 -4.08 -0.54
N ALA A 75 10.15 -4.26 -0.69
CA ALA A 75 10.82 -4.40 -1.97
C ALA A 75 11.65 -5.69 -2.02
N THR A 76 11.43 -6.62 -1.09
CA THR A 76 12.19 -7.85 -0.87
C THR A 76 12.14 -8.82 -2.03
N TRP A 77 10.94 -8.99 -2.61
CA TRP A 77 10.77 -9.95 -3.70
C TRP A 77 11.21 -9.35 -5.03
N ALA A 78 11.90 -10.12 -5.85
CA ALA A 78 12.18 -9.76 -7.23
C ALA A 78 10.87 -9.55 -7.98
N LYS A 79 10.42 -8.30 -8.03
CA LYS A 79 9.18 -7.94 -8.72
C LYS A 79 9.46 -7.89 -10.22
N GLN A 80 8.62 -8.60 -10.97
CA GLN A 80 8.71 -8.62 -12.43
C GLN A 80 7.67 -7.70 -13.06
N PRO A 81 8.04 -6.99 -14.12
CA PRO A 81 9.40 -6.85 -14.68
C PRO A 81 10.34 -6.05 -13.75
N ARG A 82 11.65 -6.00 -14.06
CA ARG A 82 12.63 -5.23 -13.26
C ARG A 82 12.26 -3.76 -13.08
N SER A 83 11.56 -3.17 -14.06
CA SER A 83 11.01 -1.80 -13.95
C SER A 83 10.05 -1.66 -12.76
N TYR A 84 9.22 -2.69 -12.50
CA TYR A 84 8.34 -2.70 -11.33
C TYR A 84 9.11 -2.83 -10.01
N HIS A 85 10.19 -3.61 -10.00
CA HIS A 85 11.08 -3.69 -8.85
C HIS A 85 11.71 -2.32 -8.56
N ALA A 86 12.32 -1.69 -9.58
CA ALA A 86 12.91 -0.36 -9.47
C ALA A 86 11.91 0.72 -9.02
N PHE A 87 10.67 0.65 -9.51
CA PHE A 87 9.57 1.50 -9.07
C PHE A 87 9.26 1.33 -7.58
N SER A 88 9.23 0.09 -7.09
CA SER A 88 9.03 -0.22 -5.68
C SER A 88 10.20 0.25 -4.81
N GLN A 89 11.44 0.08 -5.25
CA GLN A 89 12.63 0.56 -4.53
C GLN A 89 12.67 2.09 -4.44
N SER A 90 12.27 2.79 -5.51
CA SER A 90 12.13 4.25 -5.48
C SER A 90 11.10 4.69 -4.43
N SER A 91 10.02 3.92 -4.28
CA SER A 91 9.02 4.23 -3.26
C SER A 91 9.52 3.98 -1.83
N VAL A 92 10.35 2.95 -1.62
CA VAL A 92 11.01 2.73 -0.31
C VAL A 92 11.91 3.91 0.05
N ALA A 93 12.67 4.43 -0.92
CA ALA A 93 13.47 5.65 -0.70
C ALA A 93 12.60 6.85 -0.29
N ASN A 94 11.48 7.05 -0.99
CA ASN A 94 10.54 8.14 -0.67
C ASN A 94 9.85 7.94 0.70
N TRP A 95 9.72 6.72 1.19
CA TRP A 95 9.25 6.48 2.56
C TRP A 95 10.23 7.00 3.61
N HIS A 96 11.55 6.92 3.38
CA HIS A 96 12.55 7.53 4.26
C HIS A 96 12.37 9.05 4.32
N ASP A 97 12.14 9.71 3.17
CA ASP A 97 11.90 11.14 3.12
C ASP A 97 10.63 11.54 3.89
N LEU A 98 9.52 10.81 3.69
CA LEU A 98 8.27 11.05 4.43
C LEU A 98 8.40 10.75 5.91
N HIS A 99 9.14 9.70 6.28
CA HIS A 99 9.43 9.38 7.69
C HIS A 99 10.07 10.59 8.38
N HIS A 100 11.11 11.16 7.79
CA HIS A 100 11.80 12.33 8.36
C HIS A 100 10.92 13.58 8.35
N ALA A 101 10.21 13.83 7.25
CA ALA A 101 9.41 15.04 7.10
C ALA A 101 8.18 15.09 8.03
N LEU A 102 7.53 13.95 8.28
CA LEU A 102 6.26 13.87 9.00
C LEU A 102 6.35 13.09 10.33
N ASN A 103 7.55 12.66 10.71
CA ASN A 103 7.75 11.77 11.86
C ASN A 103 6.75 10.59 11.86
N LEU A 104 6.73 9.88 10.73
CA LEU A 104 5.81 8.75 10.56
C LEU A 104 6.21 7.56 11.44
N PRO A 105 5.27 6.74 11.90
CA PRO A 105 5.54 5.58 12.75
C PRO A 105 6.07 4.40 11.90
N ILE A 106 7.28 4.56 11.36
CA ILE A 106 7.95 3.56 10.53
C ILE A 106 9.09 2.93 11.30
N ARG A 107 9.10 1.62 11.31
CA ARG A 107 10.19 0.83 11.85
C ARG A 107 10.97 0.17 10.71
N TRP A 108 12.20 0.59 10.55
CA TRP A 108 13.19 -0.01 9.67
C TRP A 108 13.93 -1.14 10.41
N GLY A 109 14.47 -2.09 9.69
CA GLY A 109 15.24 -3.18 10.30
C GLY A 109 15.32 -4.41 9.40
N GLY A 110 14.58 -4.38 8.29
CA GLY A 110 14.57 -5.46 7.32
C GLY A 110 13.56 -6.55 7.64
N SER A 111 13.61 -7.58 6.81
CA SER A 111 12.75 -8.75 6.90
C SER A 111 13.55 -10.04 6.78
N LEU A 112 13.04 -11.08 7.42
CA LEU A 112 13.49 -12.45 7.31
C LEU A 112 12.34 -13.31 6.79
N GLU A 113 12.55 -14.05 5.70
CA GLU A 113 11.52 -14.91 5.10
C GLU A 113 12.07 -16.29 4.76
N TRP A 114 11.32 -17.33 5.06
CA TRP A 114 11.62 -18.70 4.66
C TRP A 114 10.36 -19.54 4.45
N PHE A 115 10.52 -20.68 3.83
CA PHE A 115 9.47 -21.64 3.59
C PHE A 115 9.91 -23.06 3.97
N GLU A 116 8.96 -23.90 4.37
CA GLU A 116 9.18 -25.35 4.54
C GLU A 116 8.95 -26.13 3.23
N ASN A 117 8.26 -25.52 2.27
CA ASN A 117 8.01 -26.11 0.97
C ASN A 117 9.25 -25.95 0.07
N PRO A 118 9.88 -27.03 -0.43
CA PRO A 118 11.13 -26.95 -1.20
C PRO A 118 11.03 -26.16 -2.50
N GLU A 119 9.86 -26.17 -3.16
CA GLU A 119 9.64 -25.41 -4.39
C GLU A 119 9.61 -23.89 -4.09
N ARG A 120 8.94 -23.50 -3.01
CA ARG A 120 8.89 -22.10 -2.56
C ARG A 120 10.26 -21.63 -2.06
N GLU A 121 11.01 -22.47 -1.35
CA GLU A 121 12.37 -22.18 -0.91
C GLU A 121 13.29 -21.95 -2.11
N THR A 122 13.28 -22.83 -3.10
CA THR A 122 14.06 -22.70 -4.34
C THR A 122 13.70 -21.40 -5.08
N LYS A 123 12.41 -21.10 -5.17
CA LYS A 123 11.94 -19.86 -5.79
C LYS A 123 12.42 -18.63 -5.03
N LEU A 124 12.37 -18.65 -3.70
CA LEU A 124 12.87 -17.56 -2.87
C LEU A 124 14.36 -17.32 -3.09
N ALA A 125 15.18 -18.40 -3.06
CA ALA A 125 16.62 -18.30 -3.31
C ALA A 125 16.93 -17.72 -4.70
N THR A 126 16.17 -18.15 -5.73
CA THR A 126 16.29 -17.60 -7.09
C THR A 126 15.96 -16.09 -7.12
N GLN A 127 14.91 -15.68 -6.45
CA GLN A 127 14.50 -14.26 -6.37
C GLN A 127 15.53 -13.40 -5.62
N ILE A 128 16.18 -13.96 -4.61
CA ILE A 128 17.27 -13.25 -3.91
C ILE A 128 18.50 -13.11 -4.82
N ALA A 129 18.88 -14.16 -5.56
CA ALA A 129 19.98 -14.09 -6.52
C ALA A 129 19.71 -13.01 -7.60
N GLU A 130 18.50 -12.95 -8.13
CA GLU A 130 18.06 -11.91 -9.08
C GLU A 130 18.22 -10.49 -8.51
N GLN A 131 17.82 -10.28 -7.26
CA GLN A 131 17.96 -8.97 -6.60
C GLN A 131 19.42 -8.58 -6.40
N VAL A 132 20.29 -9.53 -6.03
CA VAL A 132 21.72 -9.29 -5.92
C VAL A 132 22.32 -8.86 -7.26
N GLU A 133 21.93 -9.50 -8.37
CA GLU A 133 22.31 -9.08 -9.72
C GLU A 133 21.82 -7.67 -10.07
N TRP A 134 20.69 -7.24 -9.50
CA TRP A 134 20.17 -5.88 -9.67
C TRP A 134 20.84 -4.85 -8.76
N GLY A 135 21.75 -5.30 -7.86
CA GLY A 135 22.48 -4.45 -6.94
C GLY A 135 21.77 -4.20 -5.60
N GLU A 136 20.80 -5.02 -5.26
CA GLU A 136 20.12 -4.96 -3.96
C GLU A 136 20.94 -5.66 -2.86
N PRO A 137 20.86 -5.20 -1.61
CA PRO A 137 21.63 -5.78 -0.50
C PRO A 137 20.98 -7.03 0.11
N ALA A 138 20.00 -7.63 -0.58
CA ALA A 138 19.36 -8.87 -0.15
C ALA A 138 20.35 -10.05 -0.17
N ARG A 139 20.18 -11.00 0.74
CA ARG A 139 20.98 -12.23 0.79
C ARG A 139 20.28 -13.37 1.50
N MET A 140 20.75 -14.58 1.26
CA MET A 140 20.39 -15.74 2.08
C MET A 140 21.24 -15.76 3.36
N VAL A 141 20.62 -16.13 4.47
CA VAL A 141 21.26 -16.24 5.80
C VAL A 141 21.07 -17.65 6.36
N ASP A 142 22.07 -18.15 7.05
CA ASP A 142 22.00 -19.44 7.76
C ASP A 142 21.43 -19.28 9.18
N ALA A 143 21.32 -20.40 9.91
CA ALA A 143 20.76 -20.40 11.26
C ALA A 143 21.60 -19.59 12.27
N ALA A 144 22.92 -19.52 12.10
CA ALA A 144 23.80 -18.77 13.01
C ALA A 144 23.58 -17.26 12.83
N GLU A 145 23.55 -16.78 11.59
CA GLU A 145 23.23 -15.38 11.29
C GLU A 145 21.78 -15.04 11.65
N PHE A 146 20.83 -15.93 11.38
CA PHE A 146 19.44 -15.74 11.75
C PHE A 146 19.27 -15.51 13.25
N ALA A 147 19.93 -16.32 14.09
CA ALA A 147 19.87 -16.18 15.55
C ALA A 147 20.45 -14.85 16.06
N ILE A 148 21.43 -14.26 15.34
CA ILE A 148 21.94 -12.92 15.64
C ILE A 148 20.91 -11.86 15.25
N LEU A 149 20.30 -12.02 14.09
CA LEU A 149 19.33 -11.06 13.56
C LEU A 149 18.02 -11.07 14.36
N GLU A 150 17.52 -12.26 14.73
CA GLU A 150 16.22 -12.43 15.38
C GLU A 150 16.29 -13.50 16.51
N PRO A 151 16.90 -13.18 17.66
CA PRO A 151 17.27 -14.16 18.68
C PRO A 151 16.07 -14.82 19.40
N ASN A 152 14.88 -14.22 19.33
CA ASN A 152 13.67 -14.73 19.99
C ASN A 152 12.79 -15.58 19.07
N VAL A 153 13.24 -15.85 17.84
CA VAL A 153 12.51 -16.64 16.86
C VAL A 153 13.21 -17.99 16.65
N ALA A 154 12.48 -19.07 16.81
CA ALA A 154 12.98 -20.41 16.54
C ALA A 154 13.19 -20.61 15.05
N PHE A 155 14.37 -21.02 14.67
CA PHE A 155 14.78 -21.30 13.29
C PHE A 155 15.63 -22.56 13.24
N ASN A 156 15.28 -23.49 12.34
CA ASN A 156 15.92 -24.80 12.30
C ASN A 156 17.28 -24.76 11.61
N THR A 157 18.24 -25.53 12.14
CA THR A 157 19.52 -25.76 11.47
C THR A 157 19.30 -26.51 10.16
N GLY A 158 20.00 -26.10 9.09
CA GLY A 158 19.88 -26.70 7.76
C GLY A 158 18.84 -26.03 6.86
N VAL A 159 18.09 -25.06 7.36
CA VAL A 159 17.22 -24.17 6.58
C VAL A 159 17.93 -22.84 6.35
N THR A 160 17.64 -22.16 5.24
CA THR A 160 18.10 -20.80 4.97
C THR A 160 16.94 -19.86 4.90
N ALA A 161 17.14 -18.60 5.30
CA ALA A 161 16.16 -17.53 5.17
C ALA A 161 16.66 -16.42 4.25
N ALA A 162 15.78 -15.77 3.53
CA ALA A 162 16.07 -14.53 2.83
C ALA A 162 16.09 -13.36 3.83
N TYR A 163 17.13 -12.56 3.81
CA TYR A 163 17.22 -11.31 4.54
C TYR A 163 17.23 -10.13 3.59
N SER A 164 16.32 -9.19 3.79
CA SER A 164 16.21 -7.94 3.02
C SER A 164 16.31 -6.75 3.97
N PRO A 165 17.48 -6.10 4.05
CA PRO A 165 17.75 -5.09 5.07
C PRO A 165 16.96 -3.77 4.86
N ASN A 166 16.50 -3.48 3.64
CA ASN A 166 15.84 -2.23 3.30
C ASN A 166 14.33 -2.22 3.61
N ASP A 167 13.78 -3.35 4.04
CA ASP A 167 12.37 -3.43 4.38
C ASP A 167 12.04 -2.75 5.70
N GLY A 168 10.80 -2.32 5.82
CA GLY A 168 10.27 -1.71 7.04
C GLY A 168 8.80 -1.99 7.23
N THR A 169 8.28 -1.60 8.37
CA THR A 169 6.84 -1.60 8.68
C THR A 169 6.38 -0.23 9.08
N VAL A 170 5.12 0.05 8.82
CA VAL A 170 4.47 1.30 9.21
C VAL A 170 3.17 1.00 9.95
N ASP A 171 2.78 1.83 10.90
CA ASP A 171 1.37 1.85 11.31
C ASP A 171 0.55 2.53 10.21
N PRO A 172 -0.25 1.77 9.44
CA PRO A 172 -0.88 2.31 8.24
C PRO A 172 -2.02 3.27 8.55
N VAL A 173 -2.66 3.12 9.71
CA VAL A 173 -3.74 4.01 10.16
C VAL A 173 -3.15 5.34 10.57
N LEU A 174 -2.16 5.32 11.45
CA LEU A 174 -1.51 6.53 11.95
C LEU A 174 -0.75 7.26 10.83
N ALA A 175 -0.09 6.54 9.91
CA ALA A 175 0.56 7.15 8.74
C ALA A 175 -0.46 7.85 7.82
N THR A 176 -1.60 7.19 7.54
CA THR A 176 -2.68 7.80 6.75
C THR A 176 -3.20 9.08 7.41
N GLN A 177 -3.45 9.03 8.72
CA GLN A 177 -3.91 10.20 9.49
C GLN A 177 -2.90 11.35 9.48
N LYS A 178 -1.61 11.05 9.64
CA LYS A 178 -0.54 12.08 9.59
C LYS A 178 -0.41 12.71 8.21
N LEU A 179 -0.50 11.92 7.13
CA LEU A 179 -0.51 12.46 5.76
C LEU A 179 -1.70 13.39 5.52
N LEU A 180 -2.90 12.99 5.96
CA LEU A 180 -4.10 13.82 5.84
C LEU A 180 -4.02 15.08 6.70
N ALA A 181 -3.56 14.98 7.94
CA ALA A 181 -3.35 16.15 8.81
C ALA A 181 -2.33 17.13 8.22
N ALA A 182 -1.26 16.64 7.62
CA ALA A 182 -0.29 17.48 6.93
C ALA A 182 -0.90 18.15 5.68
N ALA A 183 -1.73 17.44 4.91
CA ALA A 183 -2.48 18.01 3.80
C ALA A 183 -3.43 19.11 4.27
N GLU A 184 -4.16 18.88 5.37
CA GLU A 184 -5.09 19.86 5.97
C GLU A 184 -4.36 21.13 6.45
N GLN A 185 -3.18 20.97 7.08
CA GLN A 185 -2.32 22.11 7.46
C GLN A 185 -1.87 22.94 6.26
N MET A 186 -1.81 22.35 5.07
CA MET A 186 -1.51 23.02 3.80
C MET A 186 -2.76 23.49 3.06
N GLY A 187 -3.94 23.48 3.70
CA GLY A 187 -5.19 24.01 3.16
C GLY A 187 -6.13 22.97 2.51
N ALA A 188 -5.82 21.69 2.55
CA ALA A 188 -6.74 20.69 2.07
C ALA A 188 -7.99 20.57 2.97
N THR A 189 -9.13 20.29 2.35
CA THR A 189 -10.42 20.09 3.05
C THR A 189 -10.72 18.59 3.17
N LEU A 190 -10.99 18.12 4.39
CA LEU A 190 -11.37 16.73 4.66
C LEU A 190 -12.89 16.64 4.84
N ARG A 191 -13.54 15.76 4.04
CA ARG A 191 -14.99 15.55 4.10
C ARG A 191 -15.32 14.06 4.25
N TYR A 192 -15.63 13.64 5.44
CA TYR A 192 -16.16 12.31 5.72
C TYR A 192 -17.08 12.33 6.95
N PRO A 193 -18.18 11.53 6.92
CA PRO A 193 -18.57 10.65 5.83
C PRO A 193 -19.11 11.43 4.61
N SER A 194 -18.59 11.14 3.41
CA SER A 194 -19.02 11.73 2.15
C SER A 194 -18.70 10.76 1.00
N GLU A 195 -19.73 10.06 0.49
CA GLU A 195 -19.56 9.03 -0.54
C GLU A 195 -19.64 9.65 -1.94
N LEU A 196 -18.72 9.26 -2.84
CA LEU A 196 -18.76 9.60 -4.25
C LEU A 196 -19.97 8.94 -4.92
N THR A 197 -20.91 9.73 -5.42
CA THR A 197 -22.11 9.23 -6.08
C THR A 197 -22.09 9.40 -7.59
N ASN A 198 -21.64 10.53 -8.11
CA ASN A 198 -21.59 10.82 -9.55
C ASN A 198 -20.57 11.94 -9.84
N VAL A 199 -20.50 12.36 -11.10
CA VAL A 199 -19.77 13.55 -11.57
C VAL A 199 -20.64 14.32 -12.56
N GLU A 200 -20.52 15.66 -12.58
CA GLU A 200 -21.14 16.51 -13.57
C GLU A 200 -20.09 16.99 -14.58
N LEU A 201 -20.51 16.98 -15.83
CA LEU A 201 -19.65 17.36 -16.96
C LEU A 201 -20.31 18.50 -17.76
N ALA A 202 -19.53 19.50 -18.13
CA ALA A 202 -19.92 20.49 -19.12
C ALA A 202 -18.96 20.42 -20.32
N ASN A 203 -19.50 20.24 -21.51
CA ASN A 203 -18.72 20.08 -22.75
C ASN A 203 -17.63 18.98 -22.65
N GLY A 204 -17.95 17.89 -21.93
CA GLY A 204 -17.01 16.75 -21.72
C GLY A 204 -15.93 16.99 -20.66
N ARG A 205 -15.93 18.13 -19.97
CA ARG A 205 -15.01 18.49 -18.90
C ARG A 205 -15.68 18.36 -17.54
N LEU A 206 -14.94 17.90 -16.54
CA LEU A 206 -15.41 17.82 -15.16
C LEU A 206 -15.69 19.23 -14.61
N THR A 207 -16.84 19.40 -13.99
CA THR A 207 -17.24 20.66 -13.32
C THR A 207 -17.53 20.49 -11.85
N SER A 208 -18.05 19.32 -11.46
CA SER A 208 -18.26 18.99 -10.05
C SER A 208 -18.25 17.48 -9.80
N VAL A 209 -17.98 17.13 -8.56
CA VAL A 209 -18.07 15.78 -8.00
C VAL A 209 -19.29 15.74 -7.09
N GLU A 210 -20.23 14.84 -7.39
CA GLU A 210 -21.43 14.64 -6.61
C GLU A 210 -21.18 13.64 -5.48
N THR A 211 -21.60 14.00 -4.29
CA THR A 211 -21.42 13.16 -3.10
C THR A 211 -22.69 13.03 -2.29
N SER A 212 -22.72 12.07 -1.35
CA SER A 212 -23.85 11.93 -0.40
C SER A 212 -24.05 13.15 0.50
N SER A 213 -23.06 14.06 0.57
CA SER A 213 -23.11 15.30 1.37
C SER A 213 -23.21 16.58 0.53
N GLY A 214 -23.46 16.47 -0.78
CA GLY A 214 -23.61 17.58 -1.71
C GLY A 214 -22.55 17.61 -2.80
N SER A 215 -22.68 18.59 -3.70
CA SER A 215 -21.80 18.79 -4.86
C SER A 215 -20.52 19.56 -4.46
N ILE A 216 -19.40 19.20 -5.06
CA ILE A 216 -18.08 19.81 -4.85
C ILE A 216 -17.51 20.24 -6.19
N PRO A 217 -17.30 21.54 -6.46
CA PRO A 217 -16.68 22.02 -7.68
C PRO A 217 -15.28 21.41 -7.84
N ALA A 218 -14.97 20.86 -9.02
CA ALA A 218 -13.70 20.19 -9.29
C ALA A 218 -13.28 20.31 -10.75
N ASP A 219 -11.99 20.48 -10.98
CA ASP A 219 -11.35 20.43 -12.29
C ASP A 219 -10.76 19.05 -12.55
N ARG A 220 -10.41 18.31 -11.49
CA ARG A 220 -9.85 16.95 -11.52
C ARG A 220 -10.46 16.08 -10.41
N LEU A 221 -10.61 14.81 -10.72
CA LEU A 221 -11.02 13.78 -9.77
C LEU A 221 -9.98 12.68 -9.71
N VAL A 222 -9.55 12.30 -8.52
CA VAL A 222 -8.70 11.11 -8.28
C VAL A 222 -9.54 10.00 -7.67
N LEU A 223 -9.55 8.83 -8.29
CA LEU A 223 -10.17 7.62 -7.77
C LEU A 223 -9.12 6.77 -7.05
N ALA A 224 -9.02 6.91 -5.74
CA ALA A 224 -8.22 6.09 -4.83
C ALA A 224 -9.12 5.12 -4.03
N THR A 225 -10.13 4.54 -4.69
CA THR A 225 -11.27 3.84 -4.10
C THR A 225 -10.99 2.36 -3.76
N GLY A 226 -9.74 1.91 -3.92
CA GLY A 226 -9.27 0.58 -3.51
C GLY A 226 -10.07 -0.57 -4.13
N ALA A 227 -10.70 -1.41 -3.31
CA ALA A 227 -11.39 -2.63 -3.73
C ALA A 227 -12.83 -2.40 -4.24
N ALA A 228 -13.09 -1.28 -4.90
CA ALA A 228 -14.38 -0.92 -5.49
C ALA A 228 -14.25 -0.65 -7.00
N PRO A 229 -14.06 -1.71 -7.84
CA PRO A 229 -13.81 -1.56 -9.27
C PRO A 229 -15.04 -0.98 -10.04
N ASP A 230 -16.23 -1.18 -9.55
CA ASP A 230 -17.48 -0.65 -10.09
C ASP A 230 -17.52 0.89 -10.12
N ILE A 231 -16.84 1.54 -9.17
CA ILE A 231 -16.72 2.99 -9.15
C ILE A 231 -15.91 3.49 -10.36
N ALA A 232 -14.82 2.81 -10.71
CA ALA A 232 -14.03 3.16 -11.88
C ALA A 232 -14.82 3.01 -13.18
N ALA A 233 -15.59 1.94 -13.33
CA ALA A 233 -16.47 1.74 -14.50
C ALA A 233 -17.52 2.84 -14.59
N ARG A 234 -18.21 3.14 -13.52
CA ARG A 234 -19.29 4.13 -13.47
C ARG A 234 -18.78 5.57 -13.63
N ILE A 235 -17.72 5.93 -12.94
CA ILE A 235 -17.23 7.31 -12.84
C ILE A 235 -16.20 7.63 -13.93
N ALA A 236 -15.23 6.74 -14.17
CA ALA A 236 -14.18 6.94 -15.17
C ALA A 236 -14.49 6.33 -16.54
N GLY A 237 -15.55 5.54 -16.67
CA GLY A 237 -15.94 4.86 -17.91
C GLY A 237 -14.94 3.77 -18.33
N ILE A 238 -14.17 3.22 -17.40
CA ILE A 238 -13.17 2.17 -17.65
C ILE A 238 -13.45 1.00 -16.73
N GLU A 239 -13.61 -0.18 -17.33
CA GLU A 239 -13.65 -1.42 -16.56
C GLU A 239 -12.24 -1.81 -16.11
N LEU A 240 -12.08 -2.04 -14.81
CA LEU A 240 -10.84 -2.51 -14.22
C LEU A 240 -10.98 -3.99 -13.84
N PRO A 241 -10.35 -4.90 -14.57
CA PRO A 241 -10.33 -6.32 -14.21
C PRO A 241 -9.58 -6.51 -12.89
N GLN A 242 -10.34 -6.66 -11.81
CA GLN A 242 -9.83 -6.71 -10.46
C GLN A 242 -10.47 -7.83 -9.66
N ARG A 243 -9.65 -8.64 -9.01
CA ARG A 243 -10.09 -9.51 -7.93
C ARG A 243 -10.07 -8.78 -6.61
N THR A 244 -10.96 -9.18 -5.72
CA THR A 244 -10.99 -8.66 -4.35
C THR A 244 -10.94 -9.85 -3.40
N ARG A 245 -9.88 -9.91 -2.60
CA ARG A 245 -9.68 -10.98 -1.61
C ARG A 245 -9.50 -10.40 -0.22
N PRO A 246 -10.07 -11.03 0.82
CA PRO A 246 -9.86 -10.59 2.18
C PRO A 246 -8.41 -10.88 2.63
N GLY A 247 -7.91 -10.04 3.53
CA GLY A 247 -6.76 -10.29 4.36
C GLY A 247 -7.17 -10.07 5.81
N VAL A 248 -6.76 -10.94 6.71
CA VAL A 248 -7.03 -10.80 8.14
C VAL A 248 -5.75 -10.44 8.85
N ILE A 249 -5.84 -9.46 9.72
CA ILE A 249 -4.76 -8.99 10.58
C ILE A 249 -5.23 -9.09 12.02
N ALA A 250 -4.46 -9.75 12.88
CA ALA A 250 -4.65 -9.72 14.31
C ALA A 250 -3.55 -8.86 14.96
N ILE A 251 -3.91 -8.08 15.95
CA ILE A 251 -3.01 -7.18 16.68
C ILE A 251 -3.10 -7.52 18.15
N THR A 252 -1.95 -7.70 18.80
CA THR A 252 -1.88 -7.98 20.21
C THR A 252 -1.97 -6.72 21.06
N GLU A 253 -2.29 -6.86 22.34
CA GLU A 253 -1.95 -5.86 23.35
C GLU A 253 -0.44 -5.58 23.34
N PRO A 254 0.00 -4.39 23.82
CA PRO A 254 1.41 -4.09 23.97
C PRO A 254 2.14 -5.11 24.83
N MET A 255 3.31 -5.54 24.38
CA MET A 255 4.17 -6.45 25.13
C MET A 255 5.65 -6.04 25.01
N PRO A 256 6.53 -6.54 25.87
CA PRO A 256 7.96 -6.29 25.78
C PRO A 256 8.51 -6.66 24.39
N ARG A 257 9.61 -6.02 23.97
CA ARG A 257 10.23 -6.27 22.68
C ARG A 257 10.57 -7.75 22.50
N LEU A 258 9.94 -8.37 21.52
CA LEU A 258 10.14 -9.77 21.13
C LEU A 258 10.74 -9.87 19.72
N LEU A 259 10.23 -9.07 18.77
CA LEU A 259 10.64 -9.10 17.37
C LEU A 259 11.44 -7.84 17.00
N ASN A 260 12.59 -8.02 16.38
CA ASN A 260 13.42 -6.92 15.91
C ASN A 260 13.12 -6.54 14.46
N ARG A 261 12.66 -7.49 13.67
CA ARG A 261 12.43 -7.40 12.22
C ARG A 261 11.05 -7.90 11.84
N ILE A 262 10.74 -7.78 10.57
CA ILE A 262 9.63 -8.52 9.97
C ILE A 262 10.06 -9.98 9.88
N VAL A 263 9.24 -10.87 10.36
CA VAL A 263 9.43 -12.32 10.30
C VAL A 263 8.31 -12.91 9.45
N SER A 264 8.68 -13.49 8.32
CA SER A 264 7.79 -14.20 7.40
C SER A 264 8.10 -15.71 7.49
N ALA A 265 7.50 -16.34 8.49
CA ALA A 265 7.63 -17.77 8.74
C ALA A 265 6.55 -18.58 7.98
N PRO A 266 6.72 -19.90 7.81
CA PRO A 266 5.71 -20.75 7.20
C PRO A 266 4.33 -20.56 7.84
N GLY A 267 3.36 -20.11 7.05
CA GLY A 267 1.98 -19.88 7.48
C GLY A 267 1.71 -18.57 8.21
N ILE A 268 2.73 -17.79 8.61
CA ILE A 268 2.53 -16.57 9.41
C ILE A 268 3.52 -15.46 9.08
N HIS A 269 3.01 -14.24 8.98
CA HIS A 269 3.81 -13.02 9.01
C HIS A 269 3.70 -12.35 10.36
N MET A 270 4.80 -11.86 10.91
CA MET A 270 4.85 -11.20 12.21
C MET A 270 5.75 -9.98 12.16
N HIS A 271 5.36 -8.89 12.80
CA HIS A 271 6.27 -7.80 13.17
C HIS A 271 5.79 -7.13 14.45
N GLN A 272 6.67 -6.43 15.13
CA GLN A 272 6.31 -5.69 16.34
C GLN A 272 6.48 -4.19 16.11
N ARG A 273 5.44 -3.41 16.41
CA ARG A 273 5.43 -1.95 16.37
C ARG A 273 6.24 -1.35 17.54
N ASP A 274 6.50 -0.05 17.48
CA ASP A 274 7.22 0.64 18.55
C ASP A 274 6.40 0.79 19.84
N ASP A 275 5.08 0.77 19.72
CA ASP A 275 4.16 0.74 20.87
C ASP A 275 4.10 -0.62 21.59
N GLY A 276 4.87 -1.61 21.12
CA GLY A 276 4.96 -2.95 21.68
C GLY A 276 3.94 -3.96 21.13
N ARG A 277 2.97 -3.53 20.31
CA ARG A 277 1.96 -4.41 19.71
C ARG A 277 2.59 -5.27 18.61
N ILE A 278 2.24 -6.56 18.59
CA ILE A 278 2.62 -7.46 17.49
C ILE A 278 1.47 -7.55 16.51
N VAL A 279 1.80 -7.38 15.23
CA VAL A 279 0.89 -7.55 14.11
C VAL A 279 1.11 -8.93 13.51
N LEU A 280 0.02 -9.70 13.37
CA LEU A 280 0.00 -11.02 12.78
C LEU A 280 -0.80 -10.99 11.48
N GLY A 281 -0.28 -11.65 10.46
CA GLY A 281 -0.97 -11.85 9.18
C GLY A 281 -0.70 -13.24 8.62
N GLU A 282 -1.67 -13.84 7.95
CA GLU A 282 -1.49 -15.15 7.34
C GLU A 282 -0.64 -15.04 6.06
N GLN A 283 0.43 -15.84 5.96
CA GLN A 283 1.32 -15.84 4.80
C GLN A 283 0.60 -16.26 3.51
N ASP A 284 -0.26 -17.27 3.59
CA ASP A 284 -1.02 -17.80 2.46
C ASP A 284 -2.42 -17.15 2.31
N GLY A 285 -2.71 -16.15 3.15
CA GLY A 285 -4.01 -15.51 3.24
C GLY A 285 -5.05 -16.36 3.98
N VAL A 286 -6.28 -15.87 4.02
CA VAL A 286 -7.37 -16.53 4.74
C VAL A 286 -7.79 -17.83 4.06
N PRO A 287 -8.34 -18.81 4.81
CA PRO A 287 -8.88 -20.05 4.24
C PRO A 287 -9.90 -19.78 3.14
N GLN A 288 -9.75 -20.48 2.02
CA GLN A 288 -10.63 -20.34 0.85
C GLN A 288 -11.60 -21.54 0.77
N ASN A 289 -12.40 -21.73 1.82
CA ASN A 289 -13.47 -22.72 1.79
C ASN A 289 -14.84 -22.04 1.64
N GLU A 290 -15.86 -22.81 1.22
CA GLU A 290 -17.19 -22.30 0.99
C GLU A 290 -17.82 -21.67 2.24
N ALA A 291 -17.66 -22.30 3.40
CA ALA A 291 -18.18 -21.77 4.65
C ALA A 291 -17.58 -20.41 5.00
N HIS A 292 -16.27 -20.21 4.76
CA HIS A 292 -15.62 -18.93 4.97
C HIS A 292 -16.11 -17.88 3.97
N ALA A 293 -16.23 -18.25 2.69
CA ALA A 293 -16.75 -17.36 1.65
C ALA A 293 -18.18 -16.88 1.96
N LEU A 294 -19.04 -17.76 2.44
CA LEU A 294 -20.41 -17.42 2.86
C LEU A 294 -20.43 -16.44 4.05
N ARG A 295 -19.59 -16.67 5.06
CA ARG A 295 -19.47 -15.80 6.23
C ARG A 295 -19.00 -14.39 5.89
N LEU A 296 -18.20 -14.24 4.83
CA LEU A 296 -17.67 -12.97 4.36
C LEU A 296 -18.40 -12.41 3.14
N ALA A 297 -19.58 -12.95 2.80
CA ALA A 297 -20.39 -12.41 1.73
C ALA A 297 -20.75 -10.93 1.99
N GLY A 298 -20.78 -10.12 0.92
CA GLY A 298 -21.04 -8.67 1.03
C GLY A 298 -19.82 -7.83 1.43
N ARG A 299 -18.64 -8.44 1.57
CA ARG A 299 -17.36 -7.75 1.88
C ARG A 299 -17.44 -6.80 3.08
N PRO A 300 -17.79 -7.29 4.27
CA PRO A 300 -17.89 -6.45 5.46
C PRO A 300 -16.52 -5.89 5.87
N ASN A 301 -16.48 -4.67 6.41
CA ASN A 301 -15.27 -4.06 6.97
C ASN A 301 -14.90 -4.63 8.34
N ASN A 302 -15.90 -5.14 9.04
CA ASN A 302 -15.76 -5.81 10.32
C ASN A 302 -16.18 -7.27 10.16
N PHE A 303 -15.71 -8.12 11.06
CA PHE A 303 -16.19 -9.50 11.10
C PHE A 303 -17.69 -9.57 11.35
N PRO A 304 -18.38 -10.54 10.73
CA PRO A 304 -19.81 -10.75 10.96
C PRO A 304 -20.16 -11.09 12.42
N SER A 305 -19.20 -11.70 13.14
CA SER A 305 -19.34 -11.94 14.57
C SER A 305 -17.99 -11.88 15.29
N PRO A 306 -17.98 -11.58 16.61
CA PRO A 306 -16.79 -11.63 17.44
C PRO A 306 -16.13 -13.02 17.47
N GLU A 307 -16.94 -14.09 17.45
CA GLU A 307 -16.45 -15.48 17.48
C GLU A 307 -15.62 -15.80 16.23
N LEU A 308 -16.06 -15.37 15.05
CA LEU A 308 -15.29 -15.55 13.81
C LEU A 308 -13.97 -14.75 13.85
N ALA A 309 -13.99 -13.53 14.36
CA ALA A 309 -12.78 -12.75 14.56
C ALA A 309 -11.79 -13.47 15.48
N GLN A 310 -12.28 -13.97 16.61
CA GLN A 310 -11.49 -14.72 17.57
C GLN A 310 -10.95 -16.04 17.00
N GLU A 311 -11.72 -16.77 16.20
CA GLU A 311 -11.28 -17.99 15.50
C GLU A 311 -10.04 -17.70 14.63
N HIS A 312 -10.07 -16.62 13.83
CA HIS A 312 -8.94 -16.20 13.02
C HIS A 312 -7.73 -15.81 13.86
N ALA A 313 -7.94 -15.00 14.90
CA ALA A 313 -6.87 -14.54 15.78
C ALA A 313 -6.17 -15.71 16.48
N GLN A 314 -6.93 -16.65 17.04
CA GLN A 314 -6.37 -17.82 17.71
C GLN A 314 -5.60 -18.74 16.78
N ARG A 315 -6.08 -18.93 15.53
CA ARG A 315 -5.35 -19.70 14.53
C ARG A 315 -3.99 -19.05 14.21
N MET A 316 -3.95 -17.74 13.96
CA MET A 316 -2.71 -17.03 13.69
C MET A 316 -1.77 -17.06 14.91
N LEU A 317 -2.30 -16.86 16.10
CA LEU A 317 -1.52 -16.89 17.33
C LEU A 317 -0.93 -18.29 17.59
N ALA A 318 -1.68 -19.35 17.29
CA ALA A 318 -1.20 -20.73 17.42
C ALA A 318 0.00 -20.99 16.50
N VAL A 319 -0.05 -20.55 15.24
CA VAL A 319 1.09 -20.67 14.32
C VAL A 319 2.27 -19.78 14.77
N ALA A 320 2.00 -18.54 15.16
CA ALA A 320 3.03 -17.62 15.63
C ALA A 320 3.83 -18.19 16.84
N LYS A 321 3.16 -18.87 17.76
CA LYS A 321 3.78 -19.50 18.93
C LYS A 321 4.80 -20.59 18.57
N THR A 322 4.66 -21.25 17.44
CA THR A 322 5.63 -22.28 17.01
C THR A 322 6.98 -21.67 16.66
N PHE A 323 6.98 -20.44 16.16
CA PHE A 323 8.19 -19.73 15.75
C PHE A 323 8.68 -18.72 16.79
N ALA A 324 7.79 -18.05 17.49
CA ALA A 324 8.10 -17.05 18.52
C ALA A 324 7.42 -17.43 19.85
N PRO A 325 7.98 -18.38 20.64
CA PRO A 325 7.33 -18.87 21.87
C PRO A 325 7.00 -17.78 22.89
N GLY A 326 7.76 -16.69 22.92
CA GLY A 326 7.50 -15.53 23.79
C GLY A 326 6.15 -14.85 23.55
N ILE A 327 5.52 -15.06 22.39
CA ILE A 327 4.18 -14.53 22.10
C ILE A 327 3.05 -15.28 22.86
N ALA A 328 3.38 -16.39 23.52
CA ALA A 328 2.38 -17.21 24.23
C ALA A 328 1.61 -16.43 25.30
N ALA A 329 2.20 -15.38 25.88
CA ALA A 329 1.57 -14.52 26.88
C ALA A 329 0.75 -13.37 26.25
N ALA A 330 0.73 -13.23 24.93
CA ALA A 330 0.04 -12.15 24.27
C ALA A 330 -1.50 -12.34 24.30
N SER A 331 -2.20 -11.26 24.59
CA SER A 331 -3.65 -11.14 24.37
C SER A 331 -3.91 -10.43 23.04
N ILE A 332 -4.97 -10.81 22.34
CA ILE A 332 -5.39 -10.13 21.12
C ILE A 332 -6.23 -8.91 21.51
N ASP A 333 -5.85 -7.76 20.98
CA ASP A 333 -6.54 -6.50 21.15
C ASP A 333 -7.56 -6.28 20.03
N ASP A 334 -7.10 -6.42 18.78
CA ASP A 334 -7.92 -6.17 17.60
C ASP A 334 -7.74 -7.23 16.51
N VAL A 335 -8.81 -7.44 15.73
CA VAL A 335 -8.79 -8.26 14.52
C VAL A 335 -9.48 -7.51 13.40
N TYR A 336 -8.75 -7.25 12.32
CA TYR A 336 -9.24 -6.50 11.19
C TYR A 336 -9.34 -7.35 9.93
N ILE A 337 -10.35 -7.04 9.10
CA ILE A 337 -10.46 -7.57 7.76
C ILE A 337 -10.22 -6.44 6.75
N GLY A 338 -9.30 -6.67 5.80
CA GLY A 338 -9.01 -5.76 4.70
C GLY A 338 -9.28 -6.44 3.35
N TRP A 339 -9.99 -5.75 2.45
CA TRP A 339 -10.26 -6.27 1.12
C TRP A 339 -9.20 -5.74 0.15
N ARG A 340 -8.34 -6.64 -0.31
CA ARG A 340 -7.21 -6.29 -1.18
C ARG A 340 -7.67 -6.01 -2.61
N PRO A 341 -7.38 -4.83 -3.18
CA PRO A 341 -7.58 -4.56 -4.60
C PRO A 341 -6.48 -5.25 -5.41
N LEU A 342 -6.85 -6.24 -6.20
CA LEU A 342 -5.93 -7.09 -6.95
C LEU A 342 -6.22 -7.00 -8.45
N PRO A 343 -5.67 -6.03 -9.19
CA PRO A 343 -5.70 -6.07 -10.64
C PRO A 343 -5.21 -7.42 -11.14
N ILE A 344 -5.88 -8.02 -12.13
CA ILE A 344 -5.65 -9.43 -12.51
C ILE A 344 -4.25 -9.72 -13.05
N ASP A 345 -3.57 -8.69 -13.55
CA ASP A 345 -2.18 -8.76 -14.01
C ASP A 345 -1.15 -8.53 -12.88
N GLY A 346 -1.61 -8.28 -11.65
CA GLY A 346 -0.76 -8.08 -10.48
C GLY A 346 -0.03 -6.74 -10.41
N HIS A 347 -0.29 -5.81 -11.33
CA HIS A 347 0.35 -4.50 -11.38
C HIS A 347 -0.58 -3.36 -10.94
N PRO A 348 -0.04 -2.22 -10.50
CA PRO A 348 -0.83 -1.02 -10.20
C PRO A 348 -1.63 -0.54 -11.42
N VAL A 349 -2.72 0.19 -11.17
CA VAL A 349 -3.46 0.94 -12.19
C VAL A 349 -3.34 2.41 -11.83
N ILE A 350 -2.56 3.16 -12.62
CA ILE A 350 -2.19 4.54 -12.33
C ILE A 350 -2.27 5.38 -13.61
N GLY A 351 -3.03 6.47 -13.58
CA GLY A 351 -3.12 7.43 -14.69
C GLY A 351 -4.51 7.93 -14.98
N ALA A 352 -4.60 8.89 -15.89
CA ALA A 352 -5.85 9.43 -16.35
C ALA A 352 -6.66 8.40 -17.16
N SER A 353 -7.98 8.43 -17.02
CA SER A 353 -8.87 7.63 -17.85
C SER A 353 -8.85 8.12 -19.30
N SER A 354 -8.75 7.19 -20.26
CA SER A 354 -8.88 7.52 -21.69
C SER A 354 -10.26 8.04 -22.05
N ASN A 355 -11.30 7.63 -21.32
CA ASN A 355 -12.68 8.01 -21.59
C ASN A 355 -13.10 9.30 -20.86
N ARG A 356 -12.43 9.61 -19.75
CA ARG A 356 -12.63 10.83 -18.94
C ARG A 356 -11.29 11.36 -18.44
N PRO A 357 -10.57 12.14 -19.27
CA PRO A 357 -9.20 12.58 -18.97
C PRO A 357 -9.05 13.40 -17.69
N ASP A 358 -10.11 14.03 -17.21
CA ASP A 358 -10.11 14.76 -15.93
C ASP A 358 -10.26 13.84 -14.72
N THR A 359 -10.40 12.53 -14.94
CA THR A 359 -10.48 11.51 -13.87
C THR A 359 -9.22 10.65 -13.87
N TYR A 360 -8.48 10.70 -12.77
CA TYR A 360 -7.25 9.96 -12.54
C TYR A 360 -7.52 8.72 -11.67
N ILE A 361 -6.97 7.59 -12.01
CA ILE A 361 -7.15 6.32 -11.30
C ILE A 361 -5.88 5.97 -10.57
N ALA A 362 -5.97 5.56 -9.30
CA ALA A 362 -4.87 5.10 -8.46
C ALA A 362 -5.31 3.90 -7.61
N ILE A 363 -5.28 2.71 -8.21
CA ILE A 363 -5.74 1.45 -7.60
C ILE A 363 -4.64 0.39 -7.70
N MET A 364 -4.31 -0.25 -6.58
CA MET A 364 -3.20 -1.21 -6.54
C MET A 364 -3.22 -2.11 -5.30
N HIS A 365 -2.62 -3.29 -5.44
CA HIS A 365 -2.41 -4.19 -4.30
C HIS A 365 -1.34 -3.66 -3.33
N SER A 366 -0.16 -3.32 -3.82
CA SER A 366 1.00 -2.94 -2.98
C SER A 366 0.93 -1.49 -2.48
N GLY A 367 -0.27 -1.02 -2.11
CA GLY A 367 -0.54 0.38 -1.79
C GLY A 367 0.32 0.95 -0.65
N VAL A 368 0.64 0.15 0.37
CA VAL A 368 1.54 0.61 1.44
C VAL A 368 2.94 0.90 0.88
N THR A 369 3.55 -0.05 0.19
CA THR A 369 4.88 0.15 -0.40
C THR A 369 4.89 1.33 -1.36
N LEU A 370 3.86 1.47 -2.22
CA LEU A 370 3.86 2.39 -3.36
C LEU A 370 3.28 3.78 -3.05
N ALA A 371 2.67 3.99 -1.88
CA ALA A 371 1.99 5.24 -1.56
C ALA A 371 2.84 6.50 -1.82
N PRO A 372 4.11 6.60 -1.38
CA PRO A 372 4.89 7.80 -1.59
C PRO A 372 5.14 8.13 -3.06
N ILE A 373 5.62 7.15 -3.83
CA ILE A 373 5.95 7.39 -5.24
C ILE A 373 4.71 7.69 -6.08
N VAL A 374 3.59 7.02 -5.80
CA VAL A 374 2.32 7.27 -6.47
C VAL A 374 1.80 8.67 -6.16
N GLY A 375 1.92 9.12 -4.90
CA GLY A 375 1.57 10.49 -4.53
C GLY A 375 2.34 11.55 -5.31
N GLN A 376 3.66 11.38 -5.43
CA GLN A 376 4.53 12.28 -6.18
C GLN A 376 4.20 12.28 -7.68
N LEU A 377 4.15 11.11 -8.30
CA LEU A 377 3.97 11.01 -9.75
C LEU A 377 2.56 11.42 -10.19
N ALA A 378 1.53 11.08 -9.42
CA ALA A 378 0.17 11.56 -9.67
C ALA A 378 0.10 13.09 -9.60
N THR A 379 0.83 13.71 -8.69
CA THR A 379 0.89 15.18 -8.58
C THR A 379 1.50 15.80 -9.82
N LEU A 380 2.64 15.28 -10.32
CA LEU A 380 3.26 15.75 -11.55
C LEU A 380 2.32 15.64 -12.77
N GLU A 381 1.60 14.53 -12.91
CA GLU A 381 0.66 14.34 -14.01
C GLU A 381 -0.58 15.25 -13.91
N LEU A 382 -1.10 15.42 -12.70
CA LEU A 382 -2.32 16.21 -12.48
C LEU A 382 -2.11 17.72 -12.56
N LEU A 383 -0.99 18.22 -12.05
CA LEU A 383 -0.72 19.66 -11.99
C LEU A 383 0.11 20.14 -13.17
N ASP A 384 1.17 19.44 -13.51
CA ASP A 384 2.13 19.90 -14.53
C ASP A 384 1.79 19.37 -15.94
N GLY A 385 0.84 18.43 -16.03
CA GLY A 385 0.47 17.78 -17.29
C GLY A 385 1.60 16.92 -17.87
N ILE A 386 2.60 16.57 -17.05
CA ILE A 386 3.76 15.76 -17.46
C ILE A 386 3.30 14.30 -17.57
N VAL A 387 3.46 13.71 -18.74
CA VAL A 387 3.30 12.26 -18.90
C VAL A 387 4.53 11.57 -18.35
N VAL A 388 4.36 10.78 -17.31
CA VAL A 388 5.45 10.08 -16.64
C VAL A 388 5.67 8.71 -17.29
N ASP A 389 6.75 8.55 -18.05
CA ASP A 389 7.09 7.31 -18.80
C ASP A 389 7.15 6.07 -17.88
N ASN A 390 7.61 6.25 -16.64
CA ASN A 390 7.67 5.14 -15.66
C ASN A 390 6.29 4.57 -15.27
N LEU A 391 5.20 5.23 -15.67
CA LEU A 391 3.83 4.77 -15.44
C LEU A 391 3.20 4.09 -16.67
N ASP A 392 3.89 4.00 -17.80
CA ASP A 392 3.30 3.47 -19.04
C ASP A 392 2.83 2.03 -18.91
N ASP A 393 3.58 1.20 -18.19
CA ASP A 393 3.18 -0.20 -17.89
C ASP A 393 1.96 -0.29 -16.96
N TYR A 394 1.54 0.83 -16.34
CA TYR A 394 0.47 0.87 -15.32
C TYR A 394 -0.77 1.64 -15.74
N ARG A 395 -0.82 2.12 -16.99
CA ARG A 395 -1.94 2.92 -17.50
C ARG A 395 -3.28 2.17 -17.40
N PRO A 396 -4.39 2.89 -17.10
CA PRO A 396 -5.71 2.27 -16.97
C PRO A 396 -6.21 1.61 -18.27
N GLY A 397 -5.78 2.10 -19.43
CA GLY A 397 -6.16 1.58 -20.75
C GLY A 397 -5.31 0.43 -21.28
N ARG A 398 -4.38 -0.12 -20.49
CA ARG A 398 -3.53 -1.24 -20.92
C ARG A 398 -4.30 -2.54 -21.08
N VAL A 399 -3.70 -3.51 -21.76
CA VAL A 399 -4.20 -4.88 -21.80
C VAL A 399 -3.86 -5.57 -20.47
N PHE A 400 -4.86 -6.11 -19.79
CA PHE A 400 -4.68 -6.84 -18.53
C PHE A 400 -4.51 -8.32 -18.80
N ASN A 401 -3.28 -8.81 -18.77
CA ASN A 401 -2.96 -10.24 -18.88
C ASN A 401 -3.06 -10.89 -17.50
N GLU A 402 -4.00 -11.82 -17.35
CA GLU A 402 -4.22 -12.47 -16.07
C GLU A 402 -3.02 -13.32 -15.65
N ILE A 403 -2.53 -13.11 -14.43
CA ILE A 403 -1.47 -13.91 -13.82
C ILE A 403 -2.01 -14.75 -12.66
N LYS A 404 -1.50 -15.98 -12.54
CA LYS A 404 -1.76 -16.84 -11.38
C LYS A 404 -0.88 -16.38 -10.20
N ARG A 405 -1.14 -15.19 -9.68
CA ARG A 405 -0.47 -14.70 -8.49
C ARG A 405 -1.50 -14.66 -7.38
N TYR A 406 -1.33 -15.44 -6.33
CA TYR A 406 -2.26 -15.66 -5.20
C TYR A 406 -3.31 -16.75 -5.44
#